data_76717bc1b54afa668c91ab61eb2f79f2
#
_entry.id   76717bc1b54afa668c91ab61eb2f79f2
#
_cell.length_a   1.000
_cell.length_b   1.000
_cell.length_c   1.000
_cell.angle_alpha   90.00
_cell.angle_beta   90.00
_cell.angle_gamma   90.00
#
_symmetry.space_group_name_H-M   'P 1'
#
loop_
_entity.id
_entity.type
_entity.pdbx_description
1 polymer ?
#
loop_
_entity_poly.entity_id
_entity_poly.type
_entity_poly.pdbx_seq_one_letter_code
_entity_poly.pdbx_strand_id
1 'polypeptide(L)'
;MELAAPVLDWRGQWWLLSGAGALLLVPAWRWLPRPDTGPPLAPHQIDAGNEPGPLWLWLLQGAYLCAGFGYAINATFTVLITEQQPALSGQGGLMWLLVGLAAAPAPILWDRVARRLGYLPTLGIAYVLQIIGILLPVLSGSLAAAIASSLLFGVTFIGIVSLVLTMVGLRYPAHPAQIMARLTLGYGIAQIVAPVVAGELAERTGTFDGSLVMVAAIMAIGLASLVAMGMLGDGRRPGGAHQYQGRYQGSRYQG
;
A
#
# COMPACT_ATOMS: atom_id res chain seq x y z
N MET A 1 -2.75 -21.68 -4.46
CA MET A 1 -3.21 -22.56 -3.38
C MET A 1 -4.42 -23.35 -3.84
N GLU A 2 -5.45 -22.75 -4.39
CA GLU A 2 -6.65 -23.45 -4.87
C GLU A 2 -6.41 -24.49 -5.95
N LEU A 3 -5.50 -24.23 -6.90
CA LEU A 3 -5.11 -25.20 -7.92
C LEU A 3 -4.40 -26.43 -7.36
N ALA A 4 -3.83 -26.34 -6.17
CA ALA A 4 -3.13 -27.44 -5.49
C ALA A 4 -3.98 -28.08 -4.40
N ALA A 5 -5.09 -27.46 -3.99
CA ALA A 5 -5.98 -27.96 -2.93
C ALA A 5 -6.57 -29.35 -3.20
N PRO A 6 -6.91 -29.73 -4.45
CA PRO A 6 -7.43 -31.07 -4.72
C PRO A 6 -6.36 -32.18 -4.65
N VAL A 7 -5.06 -31.82 -4.67
CA VAL A 7 -3.95 -32.78 -4.77
C VAL A 7 -3.08 -32.80 -3.52
N LEU A 8 -3.00 -31.66 -2.81
CA LEU A 8 -2.13 -31.49 -1.65
C LEU A 8 -2.92 -31.15 -0.40
N ASP A 9 -2.63 -31.84 0.70
CA ASP A 9 -3.09 -31.43 2.02
C ASP A 9 -2.47 -30.06 2.43
N TRP A 10 -2.95 -29.49 3.52
CA TRP A 10 -2.48 -28.18 4.00
C TRP A 10 -0.96 -28.15 4.24
N ARG A 11 -0.33 -29.25 4.64
CA ARG A 11 1.12 -29.35 4.83
C ARG A 11 1.86 -29.32 3.50
N GLY A 12 1.36 -30.05 2.51
CA GLY A 12 1.93 -30.02 1.16
C GLY A 12 1.88 -28.64 0.51
N GLN A 13 0.80 -27.89 0.74
CA GLN A 13 0.68 -26.51 0.27
C GLN A 13 1.73 -25.58 0.90
N TRP A 14 1.98 -25.72 2.22
CA TRP A 14 3.03 -24.94 2.89
C TRP A 14 4.45 -25.31 2.41
N TRP A 15 4.72 -26.61 2.16
CA TRP A 15 5.99 -27.05 1.57
C TRP A 15 6.18 -26.51 0.17
N LEU A 16 5.13 -26.46 -0.64
CA LEU A 16 5.18 -25.89 -1.99
C LEU A 16 5.51 -24.39 -1.94
N LEU A 17 4.86 -23.63 -1.07
CA LEU A 17 5.15 -22.20 -0.88
C LEU A 17 6.57 -21.96 -0.37
N SER A 18 7.03 -22.78 0.58
CA SER A 18 8.40 -22.69 1.12
C SER A 18 9.43 -22.99 0.05
N GLY A 19 9.20 -24.01 -0.78
CA GLY A 19 10.05 -24.34 -1.92
C GLY A 19 10.09 -23.23 -2.98
N ALA A 20 8.92 -22.64 -3.32
CA ALA A 20 8.86 -21.51 -4.23
C ALA A 20 9.61 -20.28 -3.66
N GLY A 21 9.45 -19.99 -2.37
CA GLY A 21 10.18 -18.92 -1.69
C GLY A 21 11.69 -19.13 -1.70
N ALA A 22 12.14 -20.35 -1.41
CA ALA A 22 13.56 -20.72 -1.47
C ALA A 22 14.13 -20.59 -2.90
N LEU A 23 13.35 -20.94 -3.91
CA LEU A 23 13.74 -20.81 -5.32
C LEU A 23 13.89 -19.33 -5.73
N LEU A 24 12.98 -18.46 -5.26
CA LEU A 24 13.04 -17.02 -5.51
C LEU A 24 14.17 -16.33 -4.71
N LEU A 25 14.63 -16.93 -3.61
CA LEU A 25 15.76 -16.41 -2.84
C LEU A 25 17.05 -16.36 -3.68
N VAL A 26 17.25 -17.34 -4.57
CA VAL A 26 18.47 -17.42 -5.39
C VAL A 26 18.65 -16.21 -6.31
N PRO A 27 17.67 -15.83 -7.16
CA PRO A 27 17.79 -14.61 -7.97
C PRO A 27 17.80 -13.35 -7.10
N ALA A 28 17.01 -13.30 -6.02
CA ALA A 28 17.02 -12.16 -5.12
C ALA A 28 18.42 -11.93 -4.53
N TRP A 29 19.08 -12.99 -4.06
CA TRP A 29 20.46 -12.91 -3.54
C TRP A 29 21.48 -12.46 -4.59
N ARG A 30 21.33 -12.91 -5.83
CA ARG A 30 22.25 -12.56 -6.92
C ARG A 30 22.05 -11.13 -7.43
N TRP A 31 20.83 -10.60 -7.38
CA TRP A 31 20.49 -9.28 -7.92
C TRP A 31 20.44 -8.19 -6.87
N LEU A 32 20.44 -8.56 -5.58
CA LEU A 32 20.52 -7.54 -4.53
C LEU A 32 21.87 -6.82 -4.63
N PRO A 33 21.87 -5.48 -4.76
CA PRO A 33 23.10 -4.72 -4.66
C PRO A 33 23.73 -4.95 -3.28
N ARG A 34 25.05 -5.08 -3.25
CA ARG A 34 25.76 -5.19 -1.98
C ARG A 34 25.48 -3.96 -1.14
N PRO A 35 25.32 -4.11 0.19
CA PRO A 35 25.17 -2.96 1.07
C PRO A 35 26.34 -1.99 0.81
N ASP A 36 26.01 -0.72 0.64
CA ASP A 36 27.03 0.32 0.48
C ASP A 36 27.77 0.42 1.82
N THR A 37 29.03 -0.05 1.83
CA THR A 37 29.91 -0.03 3.01
C THR A 37 30.68 1.28 3.12
N GLY A 38 30.29 2.28 2.33
CA GLY A 38 30.84 3.64 2.44
C GLY A 38 30.64 4.19 3.86
N PRO A 39 31.54 5.10 4.30
CA PRO A 39 31.36 5.76 5.60
C PRO A 39 29.98 6.40 5.64
N PRO A 40 29.26 6.34 6.79
CA PRO A 40 27.98 7.01 6.94
C PRO A 40 28.12 8.46 6.50
N LEU A 41 27.22 8.94 5.65
CA LEU A 41 27.20 10.35 5.25
C LEU A 41 27.20 11.18 6.53
N ALA A 42 28.18 12.10 6.63
CA ALA A 42 28.28 12.98 7.80
C ALA A 42 26.93 13.71 7.98
N PRO A 43 26.42 13.86 9.21
CA PRO A 43 25.13 14.51 9.49
C PRO A 43 24.98 15.89 8.85
N HIS A 44 26.10 16.60 8.60
CA HIS A 44 26.15 17.90 7.93
C HIS A 44 25.90 17.87 6.42
N GLN A 45 25.92 16.69 5.78
CA GLN A 45 25.64 16.54 4.34
C GLN A 45 24.18 16.19 4.05
N ILE A 46 23.40 15.96 5.10
CA ILE A 46 21.96 15.72 4.99
C ILE A 46 21.28 17.05 5.26
N ASP A 47 20.64 17.63 4.25
CA ASP A 47 19.84 18.86 4.37
C ASP A 47 18.64 18.64 5.31
N ALA A 48 18.89 18.50 6.61
CA ALA A 48 17.86 18.36 7.63
C ALA A 48 16.98 19.63 7.77
N GLY A 49 17.47 20.76 7.23
CA GLY A 49 16.74 22.04 7.26
C GLY A 49 15.51 22.12 6.35
N ASN A 50 15.26 21.10 5.53
CA ASN A 50 14.15 21.09 4.56
C ASN A 50 13.15 19.95 4.79
N GLU A 51 13.15 19.34 5.98
CA GLU A 51 12.16 18.32 6.34
C GLU A 51 10.78 18.95 6.58
N PRO A 52 9.70 18.27 6.16
CA PRO A 52 8.35 18.75 6.44
C PRO A 52 8.08 18.90 7.93
N GLY A 53 7.27 19.90 8.28
CA GLY A 53 6.90 20.15 9.68
C GLY A 53 6.07 19.03 10.31
N PRO A 54 5.92 19.05 11.65
CA PRO A 54 5.23 17.99 12.39
C PRO A 54 3.77 17.80 11.97
N LEU A 55 3.07 18.87 11.56
CA LEU A 55 1.68 18.79 11.09
C LEU A 55 1.57 17.93 9.83
N TRP A 56 2.50 18.08 8.89
CA TRP A 56 2.55 17.26 7.68
C TRP A 56 2.69 15.77 8.01
N LEU A 57 3.56 15.44 8.97
CA LEU A 57 3.77 14.07 9.42
C LEU A 57 2.52 13.50 10.13
N TRP A 58 1.83 14.30 10.93
CA TRP A 58 0.59 13.86 11.60
C TRP A 58 -0.54 13.61 10.61
N LEU A 59 -0.67 14.45 9.57
CA LEU A 59 -1.65 14.24 8.50
C LEU A 59 -1.34 12.99 7.70
N LEU A 60 -0.06 12.74 7.37
CA LEU A 60 0.36 11.50 6.72
C LEU A 60 0.11 10.28 7.59
N GLN A 61 0.40 10.38 8.91
CA GLN A 61 0.12 9.32 9.87
C GLN A 61 -1.37 8.98 9.92
N GLY A 62 -2.24 10.00 9.97
CA GLY A 62 -3.69 9.84 9.96
C GLY A 62 -4.18 9.21 8.65
N ALA A 63 -3.70 9.69 7.51
CA ALA A 63 -4.02 9.10 6.22
C ALA A 63 -3.59 7.63 6.18
N TYR A 64 -2.35 7.32 6.54
CA TYR A 64 -1.82 5.96 6.48
C TYR A 64 -2.53 4.99 7.44
N LEU A 65 -2.95 5.47 8.62
CA LEU A 65 -3.82 4.72 9.54
C LEU A 65 -5.15 4.39 8.88
N CYS A 66 -5.79 5.35 8.20
CA CYS A 66 -7.03 5.11 7.44
C CYS A 66 -6.84 4.06 6.33
N ALA A 67 -5.68 4.06 5.64
CA ALA A 67 -5.35 3.01 4.67
C ALA A 67 -5.22 1.63 5.30
N GLY A 68 -4.73 1.56 6.54
CA GLY A 68 -4.67 0.33 7.33
C GLY A 68 -6.05 -0.28 7.56
N PHE A 69 -7.07 0.54 7.85
CA PHE A 69 -8.47 0.09 7.90
C PHE A 69 -8.93 -0.47 6.55
N GLY A 70 -8.69 0.27 5.46
CA GLY A 70 -9.03 -0.15 4.10
C GLY A 70 -8.41 -1.48 3.72
N TYR A 71 -7.12 -1.67 4.03
CA TYR A 71 -6.41 -2.93 3.81
C TYR A 71 -7.01 -4.07 4.63
N ALA A 72 -7.13 -3.88 5.95
CA ALA A 72 -7.44 -4.98 6.87
C ALA A 72 -8.80 -5.61 6.61
N ILE A 73 -9.82 -4.80 6.34
CA ILE A 73 -11.18 -5.31 6.07
C ILE A 73 -11.22 -6.05 4.74
N ASN A 74 -10.64 -5.51 3.68
CA ASN A 74 -10.58 -6.22 2.41
C ASN A 74 -9.76 -7.50 2.52
N ALA A 75 -8.58 -7.45 3.13
CA ALA A 75 -7.72 -8.62 3.29
C ALA A 75 -8.39 -9.75 4.10
N THR A 76 -9.17 -9.38 5.12
CA THR A 76 -9.82 -10.36 6.00
C THR A 76 -11.11 -10.92 5.40
N PHE A 77 -11.92 -10.09 4.77
CA PHE A 77 -13.30 -10.44 4.44
C PHE A 77 -13.59 -10.57 2.94
N THR A 78 -12.66 -10.29 2.02
CA THR A 78 -12.92 -10.42 0.57
C THR A 78 -13.45 -11.80 0.17
N VAL A 79 -12.84 -12.87 0.67
CA VAL A 79 -13.29 -14.24 0.39
C VAL A 79 -14.69 -14.47 0.95
N LEU A 80 -14.92 -14.10 2.21
CA LEU A 80 -16.19 -14.29 2.88
C LEU A 80 -17.31 -13.48 2.22
N ILE A 81 -17.08 -12.22 1.88
CA ILE A 81 -18.04 -11.36 1.18
C ILE A 81 -18.39 -11.96 -0.18
N THR A 82 -17.41 -12.52 -0.89
CA THR A 82 -17.64 -13.17 -2.18
C THR A 82 -18.48 -14.43 -2.01
N GLU A 83 -18.14 -15.30 -1.05
CA GLU A 83 -18.85 -16.56 -0.81
C GLU A 83 -20.30 -16.37 -0.28
N GLN A 84 -20.58 -15.26 0.39
CA GLN A 84 -21.94 -14.94 0.86
C GLN A 84 -22.87 -14.52 -0.28
N GLN A 85 -22.34 -14.15 -1.44
CA GLN A 85 -23.16 -13.81 -2.60
C GLN A 85 -23.52 -15.08 -3.40
N PRO A 86 -24.81 -15.44 -3.55
CA PRO A 86 -25.22 -16.70 -4.18
C PRO A 86 -24.68 -16.88 -5.61
N ALA A 87 -24.52 -15.77 -6.35
CA ALA A 87 -23.99 -15.76 -7.71
C ALA A 87 -22.47 -15.97 -7.78
N LEU A 88 -21.75 -15.86 -6.65
CA LEU A 88 -20.28 -15.88 -6.58
C LEU A 88 -19.75 -17.02 -5.68
N SER A 89 -20.65 -17.91 -5.22
CA SER A 89 -20.27 -19.06 -4.39
C SER A 89 -19.21 -19.92 -5.07
N GLY A 90 -18.13 -20.26 -4.36
CA GLY A 90 -16.97 -20.98 -4.91
C GLY A 90 -15.95 -20.10 -5.65
N GLN A 91 -16.16 -18.78 -5.74
CA GLN A 91 -15.26 -17.86 -6.46
C GLN A 91 -14.29 -17.10 -5.54
N GLY A 92 -14.39 -17.27 -4.21
CA GLY A 92 -13.59 -16.52 -3.24
C GLY A 92 -12.09 -16.62 -3.46
N GLY A 93 -11.59 -17.82 -3.75
CA GLY A 93 -10.19 -18.01 -4.04
C GLY A 93 -9.73 -17.43 -5.37
N LEU A 94 -10.57 -17.42 -6.39
CA LEU A 94 -10.29 -16.72 -7.64
C LEU A 94 -10.14 -15.20 -7.39
N MET A 95 -11.03 -14.62 -6.59
CA MET A 95 -10.93 -13.19 -6.22
C MET A 95 -9.61 -12.91 -5.49
N TRP A 96 -9.20 -13.77 -4.57
CA TRP A 96 -7.94 -13.62 -3.86
C TRP A 96 -6.71 -13.79 -4.79
N LEU A 97 -6.77 -14.69 -5.76
CA LEU A 97 -5.74 -14.81 -6.80
C LEU A 97 -5.61 -13.52 -7.62
N LEU A 98 -6.74 -12.92 -8.01
CA LEU A 98 -6.74 -11.66 -8.75
C LEU A 98 -6.13 -10.51 -7.95
N VAL A 99 -6.41 -10.44 -6.64
CA VAL A 99 -5.74 -9.50 -5.73
C VAL A 99 -4.22 -9.65 -5.80
N GLY A 100 -3.71 -10.89 -5.69
CA GLY A 100 -2.28 -11.16 -5.74
C GLY A 100 -1.63 -10.80 -7.08
N LEU A 101 -2.28 -11.14 -8.19
CA LEU A 101 -1.81 -10.82 -9.55
C LEU A 101 -1.76 -9.31 -9.79
N ALA A 102 -2.74 -8.55 -9.30
CA ALA A 102 -2.77 -7.10 -9.41
C ALA A 102 -1.74 -6.42 -8.50
N ALA A 103 -1.48 -7.00 -7.31
CA ALA A 103 -0.52 -6.49 -6.34
C ALA A 103 0.94 -6.61 -6.82
N ALA A 104 1.28 -7.67 -7.55
CA ALA A 104 2.66 -7.94 -7.96
C ALA A 104 3.30 -6.80 -8.77
N PRO A 105 2.70 -6.23 -9.82
CA PRO A 105 3.26 -5.11 -10.59
C PRO A 105 3.01 -3.74 -9.93
N ALA A 106 2.17 -3.64 -8.90
CA ALA A 106 1.70 -2.38 -8.33
C ALA A 106 2.82 -1.41 -7.93
N PRO A 107 3.89 -1.82 -7.21
CA PRO A 107 4.95 -0.88 -6.82
C PRO A 107 5.62 -0.20 -8.03
N ILE A 108 5.88 -0.96 -9.09
CA ILE A 108 6.51 -0.46 -10.31
C ILE A 108 5.56 0.48 -11.06
N LEU A 109 4.27 0.13 -11.12
CA LEU A 109 3.25 0.96 -11.77
C LEU A 109 3.13 2.30 -11.07
N TRP A 110 2.95 2.29 -9.74
CA TRP A 110 2.77 3.50 -8.94
C TRP A 110 4.01 4.38 -8.88
N ASP A 111 5.21 3.80 -8.86
CA ASP A 111 6.45 4.58 -8.96
C ASP A 111 6.55 5.33 -10.30
N ARG A 112 6.18 4.68 -11.41
CA ARG A 112 6.13 5.36 -12.72
C ARG A 112 5.13 6.51 -12.75
N VAL A 113 3.96 6.33 -12.17
CA VAL A 113 2.94 7.39 -12.09
C VAL A 113 3.44 8.53 -11.19
N ALA A 114 4.02 8.19 -10.03
CA ALA A 114 4.53 9.17 -9.08
C ALA A 114 5.69 10.01 -9.62
N ARG A 115 6.53 9.44 -10.48
CA ARG A 115 7.58 10.19 -11.18
C ARG A 115 7.04 11.25 -12.15
N ARG A 116 5.81 11.08 -12.65
CA ARG A 116 5.17 12.02 -13.58
C ARG A 116 4.29 13.06 -12.88
N LEU A 117 3.50 12.61 -11.91
CA LEU A 117 2.49 13.44 -11.25
C LEU A 117 2.93 13.97 -9.87
N GLY A 118 3.99 13.40 -9.30
CA GLY A 118 4.39 13.60 -7.91
C GLY A 118 3.76 12.56 -6.97
N TYR A 119 4.42 12.32 -5.83
CA TYR A 119 4.01 11.25 -4.89
C TYR A 119 2.67 11.53 -4.21
N LEU A 120 2.43 12.76 -3.77
CA LEU A 120 1.21 13.11 -3.03
C LEU A 120 -0.06 13.04 -3.90
N PRO A 121 -0.12 13.62 -5.11
CA PRO A 121 -1.27 13.44 -6.00
C PRO A 121 -1.50 11.98 -6.39
N THR A 122 -0.43 11.23 -6.64
CA THR A 122 -0.50 9.80 -6.97
C THR A 122 -1.08 8.98 -5.83
N LEU A 123 -0.70 9.29 -4.59
CA LEU A 123 -1.26 8.67 -3.39
C LEU A 123 -2.76 8.99 -3.28
N GLY A 124 -3.18 10.23 -3.55
CA GLY A 124 -4.60 10.60 -3.61
C GLY A 124 -5.39 9.78 -4.65
N ILE A 125 -4.83 9.58 -5.84
CA ILE A 125 -5.46 8.73 -6.88
C ILE A 125 -5.60 7.29 -6.37
N ALA A 126 -4.58 6.73 -5.73
CA ALA A 126 -4.64 5.39 -5.16
C ALA A 126 -5.74 5.25 -4.10
N TYR A 127 -5.93 6.27 -3.25
CA TYR A 127 -7.04 6.31 -2.28
C TYR A 127 -8.41 6.31 -2.94
N VAL A 128 -8.60 7.16 -3.96
CA VAL A 128 -9.89 7.21 -4.71
C VAL A 128 -10.19 5.85 -5.33
N LEU A 129 -9.22 5.23 -6.01
CA LEU A 129 -9.40 3.92 -6.62
C LEU A 129 -9.67 2.83 -5.58
N GLN A 130 -9.04 2.90 -4.40
CA GLN A 130 -9.31 1.94 -3.33
C GLN A 130 -10.71 2.13 -2.74
N ILE A 131 -11.17 3.36 -2.53
CA ILE A 131 -12.56 3.65 -2.10
C ILE A 131 -13.56 3.09 -3.10
N ILE A 132 -13.34 3.29 -4.39
CA ILE A 132 -14.20 2.72 -5.45
C ILE A 132 -14.20 1.19 -5.33
N GLY A 133 -13.01 0.56 -5.21
CA GLY A 133 -12.88 -0.88 -5.06
C GLY A 133 -13.64 -1.43 -3.85
N ILE A 134 -13.61 -0.72 -2.72
CA ILE A 134 -14.33 -1.10 -1.49
C ILE A 134 -15.85 -1.02 -1.68
N LEU A 135 -16.35 -0.04 -2.40
CA LEU A 135 -17.79 0.17 -2.59
C LEU A 135 -18.40 -0.70 -3.68
N LEU A 136 -17.63 -1.23 -4.63
CA LEU A 136 -18.16 -2.05 -5.72
C LEU A 136 -18.99 -3.25 -5.25
N PRO A 137 -18.60 -4.05 -4.25
CA PRO A 137 -19.41 -5.17 -3.77
C PRO A 137 -20.72 -4.73 -3.12
N VAL A 138 -20.78 -3.52 -2.54
CA VAL A 138 -22.00 -2.95 -1.96
C VAL A 138 -22.97 -2.52 -3.06
N LEU A 139 -22.44 -1.99 -4.17
CA LEU A 139 -23.24 -1.46 -5.27
C LEU A 139 -23.77 -2.57 -6.19
N SER A 140 -23.07 -3.68 -6.30
CA SER A 140 -23.43 -4.77 -7.20
C SER A 140 -22.85 -6.10 -6.76
N GLY A 141 -23.72 -7.12 -6.62
CA GLY A 141 -23.34 -8.52 -6.41
C GLY A 141 -22.93 -9.26 -7.68
N SER A 142 -22.53 -8.56 -8.75
CA SER A 142 -22.14 -9.19 -10.00
C SER A 142 -20.67 -9.67 -9.98
N LEU A 143 -20.40 -10.71 -10.76
CA LEU A 143 -19.02 -11.21 -10.94
C LEU A 143 -18.06 -10.10 -11.45
N ALA A 144 -18.54 -9.23 -12.33
CA ALA A 144 -17.75 -8.12 -12.85
C ALA A 144 -17.35 -7.13 -11.74
N ALA A 145 -18.27 -6.81 -10.83
CA ALA A 145 -17.98 -5.95 -9.67
C ALA A 145 -16.98 -6.60 -8.71
N ALA A 146 -17.11 -7.91 -8.44
CA ALA A 146 -16.18 -8.64 -7.60
C ALA A 146 -14.76 -8.69 -8.20
N ILE A 147 -14.64 -8.96 -9.50
CA ILE A 147 -13.35 -8.92 -10.22
C ILE A 147 -12.75 -7.52 -10.16
N ALA A 148 -13.51 -6.49 -10.50
CA ALA A 148 -13.02 -5.11 -10.48
C ALA A 148 -12.59 -4.67 -9.07
N SER A 149 -13.37 -5.01 -8.02
CA SER A 149 -13.01 -4.76 -6.63
C SER A 149 -11.69 -5.43 -6.27
N SER A 150 -11.52 -6.72 -6.59
CA SER A 150 -10.30 -7.48 -6.29
C SER A 150 -9.07 -6.91 -6.99
N LEU A 151 -9.18 -6.53 -8.27
CA LEU A 151 -8.08 -5.92 -9.01
C LEU A 151 -7.73 -4.54 -8.46
N LEU A 152 -8.73 -3.69 -8.18
CA LEU A 152 -8.53 -2.37 -7.59
C LEU A 152 -7.89 -2.48 -6.22
N PHE A 153 -8.38 -3.39 -5.37
CA PHE A 153 -7.77 -3.61 -4.07
C PHE A 153 -6.31 -4.06 -4.20
N GLY A 154 -6.02 -5.06 -5.04
CA GLY A 154 -4.67 -5.59 -5.24
C GLY A 154 -3.68 -4.52 -5.68
N VAL A 155 -4.03 -3.71 -6.69
CA VAL A 155 -3.14 -2.68 -7.20
C VAL A 155 -2.96 -1.51 -6.23
N THR A 156 -3.99 -1.17 -5.41
CA THR A 156 -3.95 0.02 -4.57
C THR A 156 -3.30 -0.21 -3.21
N PHE A 157 -3.57 -1.34 -2.52
CA PHE A 157 -3.05 -1.50 -1.16
C PHE A 157 -1.52 -1.55 -1.10
N ILE A 158 -0.87 -2.33 -1.99
CA ILE A 158 0.59 -2.35 -2.10
C ILE A 158 1.11 -1.02 -2.64
N GLY A 159 0.37 -0.40 -3.57
CA GLY A 159 0.70 0.91 -4.11
C GLY A 159 0.76 1.99 -3.04
N ILE A 160 -0.24 2.07 -2.16
CA ILE A 160 -0.28 3.04 -1.04
C ILE A 160 0.90 2.83 -0.10
N VAL A 161 1.18 1.59 0.31
CA VAL A 161 2.33 1.27 1.17
C VAL A 161 3.64 1.70 0.51
N SER A 162 3.85 1.31 -0.75
CA SER A 162 5.06 1.65 -1.51
C SER A 162 5.24 3.17 -1.65
N LEU A 163 4.17 3.90 -2.02
CA LEU A 163 4.20 5.35 -2.19
C LEU A 163 4.51 6.07 -0.89
N VAL A 164 3.87 5.68 0.23
CA VAL A 164 4.09 6.29 1.53
C VAL A 164 5.53 6.09 2.00
N LEU A 165 6.03 4.85 1.96
CA LEU A 165 7.40 4.55 2.41
C LEU A 165 8.45 5.25 1.51
N THR A 166 8.25 5.26 0.20
CA THR A 166 9.15 5.98 -0.72
C THR A 166 9.12 7.48 -0.45
N MET A 167 7.93 8.07 -0.26
CA MET A 167 7.78 9.50 0.04
C MET A 167 8.49 9.88 1.34
N VAL A 168 8.37 9.04 2.38
CA VAL A 168 9.08 9.24 3.65
C VAL A 168 10.59 9.16 3.48
N GLY A 169 11.08 8.15 2.75
CA GLY A 169 12.52 8.02 2.47
C GLY A 169 13.11 9.23 1.76
N LEU A 170 12.33 9.85 0.86
CA LEU A 170 12.76 11.05 0.12
C LEU A 170 12.68 12.33 0.95
N ARG A 171 11.74 12.42 1.90
CA ARG A 171 11.45 13.66 2.66
C ARG A 171 12.10 13.74 4.02
N TYR A 172 12.45 12.60 4.61
CA TYR A 172 13.12 12.49 5.90
C TYR A 172 14.44 11.71 5.78
N PRO A 173 15.40 12.23 4.99
CA PRO A 173 16.64 11.49 4.71
C PRO A 173 17.52 11.29 5.94
N ALA A 174 17.36 12.12 6.97
CA ALA A 174 18.12 12.01 8.21
C ALA A 174 17.66 10.82 9.09
N HIS A 175 16.33 10.56 9.13
CA HIS A 175 15.75 9.57 10.03
C HIS A 175 14.65 8.71 9.36
N PRO A 176 14.85 8.18 8.14
CA PRO A 176 13.80 7.53 7.37
C PRO A 176 13.23 6.30 8.10
N ALA A 177 14.09 5.48 8.69
CA ALA A 177 13.68 4.25 9.38
C ALA A 177 12.78 4.53 10.60
N GLN A 178 13.06 5.58 11.38
CA GLN A 178 12.24 5.94 12.55
C GLN A 178 10.85 6.40 12.13
N ILE A 179 10.77 7.24 11.09
CA ILE A 179 9.49 7.74 10.57
C ILE A 179 8.69 6.59 9.96
N MET A 180 9.32 5.73 9.15
CA MET A 180 8.68 4.54 8.58
C MET A 180 8.13 3.61 9.67
N ALA A 181 8.92 3.33 10.71
CA ALA A 181 8.50 2.49 11.84
C ALA A 181 7.27 3.08 12.56
N ARG A 182 7.27 4.40 12.82
CA ARG A 182 6.14 5.10 13.43
C ARG A 182 4.88 4.99 12.59
N LEU A 183 4.99 5.24 11.28
CA LEU A 183 3.85 5.14 10.35
C LEU A 183 3.31 3.71 10.29
N THR A 184 4.21 2.72 10.19
CA THR A 184 3.84 1.30 10.13
C THR A 184 3.17 0.82 11.43
N LEU A 185 3.60 1.35 12.59
CA LEU A 185 2.93 1.05 13.85
C LEU A 185 1.46 1.49 13.83
N GLY A 186 1.17 2.73 13.40
CA GLY A 186 -0.20 3.22 13.27
C GLY A 186 -1.04 2.39 12.29
N TYR A 187 -0.44 2.05 11.14
CA TYR A 187 -1.05 1.16 10.15
C TYR A 187 -1.36 -0.23 10.74
N GLY A 188 -0.43 -0.80 11.53
CA GLY A 188 -0.60 -2.08 12.23
C GLY A 188 -1.72 -2.05 13.28
N ILE A 189 -1.83 -0.96 14.05
CA ILE A 189 -2.94 -0.78 15.01
C ILE A 189 -4.29 -0.82 14.28
N ALA A 190 -4.39 -0.13 13.13
CA ALA A 190 -5.59 -0.17 12.32
C ALA A 190 -5.94 -1.60 11.86
N GLN A 191 -4.94 -2.41 11.51
CA GLN A 191 -5.14 -3.81 11.10
C GLN A 191 -5.71 -4.71 12.22
N ILE A 192 -5.42 -4.39 13.47
CA ILE A 192 -5.96 -5.13 14.63
C ILE A 192 -7.40 -4.68 14.91
N VAL A 193 -7.64 -3.38 14.90
CA VAL A 193 -8.93 -2.80 15.29
C VAL A 193 -9.99 -2.98 14.19
N ALA A 194 -9.62 -2.81 12.94
CA ALA A 194 -10.56 -2.79 11.83
C ALA A 194 -11.38 -4.07 11.66
N PRO A 195 -10.79 -5.29 11.68
CA PRO A 195 -11.57 -6.52 11.57
C PRO A 195 -12.52 -6.73 12.73
N VAL A 196 -12.14 -6.33 13.95
CA VAL A 196 -12.99 -6.45 15.15
C VAL A 196 -14.22 -5.57 15.01
N VAL A 197 -14.04 -4.30 14.64
CA VAL A 197 -15.17 -3.36 14.46
C VAL A 197 -16.05 -3.79 13.29
N ALA A 198 -15.45 -4.23 12.19
CA ALA A 198 -16.21 -4.68 11.02
C ALA A 198 -16.98 -5.97 11.26
N GLY A 199 -16.39 -6.92 11.99
CA GLY A 199 -17.04 -8.17 12.36
C GLY A 199 -18.25 -7.93 13.27
N GLU A 200 -18.07 -7.12 14.32
CA GLU A 200 -19.16 -6.74 15.23
C GLU A 200 -20.31 -6.03 14.48
N LEU A 201 -19.97 -5.13 13.55
CA LEU A 201 -20.98 -4.45 12.75
C LEU A 201 -21.71 -5.42 11.82
N ALA A 202 -21.00 -6.34 11.18
CA ALA A 202 -21.57 -7.35 10.31
C ALA A 202 -22.46 -8.34 11.09
N GLU A 203 -22.07 -8.73 12.30
CA GLU A 203 -22.87 -9.57 13.17
C GLU A 203 -24.20 -8.93 13.53
N ARG A 204 -24.19 -7.62 13.85
CA ARG A 204 -25.41 -6.84 14.19
C ARG A 204 -26.32 -6.59 13.00
N THR A 205 -25.77 -6.41 11.82
CA THR A 205 -26.53 -6.04 10.61
C THR A 205 -26.87 -7.23 9.70
N GLY A 206 -26.22 -8.36 9.89
CA GLY A 206 -26.36 -9.57 9.06
C GLY A 206 -25.64 -9.47 7.70
N THR A 207 -25.01 -8.33 7.38
CA THR A 207 -24.30 -8.10 6.11
C THR A 207 -22.99 -7.34 6.35
N PHE A 208 -22.05 -7.42 5.40
CA PHE A 208 -20.80 -6.63 5.42
C PHE A 208 -20.94 -5.24 4.78
N ASP A 209 -22.09 -4.90 4.21
CA ASP A 209 -22.28 -3.63 3.50
C ASP A 209 -22.02 -2.42 4.39
N GLY A 210 -22.53 -2.45 5.63
CA GLY A 210 -22.29 -1.40 6.62
C GLY A 210 -20.80 -1.26 6.97
N SER A 211 -20.08 -2.37 7.07
CA SER A 211 -18.65 -2.38 7.34
C SER A 211 -17.84 -1.80 6.16
N LEU A 212 -18.21 -2.14 4.93
CA LEU A 212 -17.56 -1.61 3.72
C LEU A 212 -17.81 -0.10 3.56
N VAL A 213 -19.05 0.37 3.80
CA VAL A 213 -19.38 1.80 3.78
C VAL A 213 -18.62 2.57 4.87
N MET A 214 -18.55 2.03 6.09
CA MET A 214 -17.78 2.61 7.18
C MET A 214 -16.31 2.79 6.79
N VAL A 215 -15.70 1.76 6.21
CA VAL A 215 -14.29 1.81 5.77
C VAL A 215 -14.08 2.78 4.62
N ALA A 216 -15.01 2.84 3.67
CA ALA A 216 -14.95 3.82 2.60
C ALA A 216 -14.97 5.26 3.16
N ALA A 217 -15.80 5.51 4.20
CA ALA A 217 -15.84 6.80 4.90
C ALA A 217 -14.51 7.08 5.64
N ILE A 218 -13.93 6.10 6.32
CA ILE A 218 -12.60 6.24 6.96
C ILE A 218 -11.53 6.55 5.91
N MET A 219 -11.53 5.86 4.77
CA MET A 219 -10.62 6.12 3.66
C MET A 219 -10.81 7.53 3.07
N ALA A 220 -12.06 8.03 3.01
CA ALA A 220 -12.34 9.40 2.57
C ALA A 220 -11.76 10.43 3.55
N ILE A 221 -11.79 10.18 4.86
CA ILE A 221 -11.10 11.02 5.86
C ILE A 221 -9.59 11.02 5.61
N GLY A 222 -9.00 9.85 5.32
CA GLY A 222 -7.60 9.73 4.92
C GLY A 222 -7.28 10.55 3.67
N LEU A 223 -8.14 10.48 2.65
CA LEU A 223 -8.00 11.29 1.43
C LEU A 223 -8.09 12.79 1.74
N ALA A 224 -9.01 13.22 2.59
CA ALA A 224 -9.10 14.61 3.03
C ALA A 224 -7.83 15.09 3.74
N SER A 225 -7.20 14.23 4.54
CA SER A 225 -5.89 14.52 5.15
C SER A 225 -4.80 14.72 4.10
N LEU A 226 -4.78 13.91 3.02
CA LEU A 226 -3.83 14.10 1.90
C LEU A 226 -4.08 15.41 1.15
N VAL A 227 -5.34 15.77 0.93
CA VAL A 227 -5.71 17.06 0.32
C VAL A 227 -5.26 18.23 1.19
N ALA A 228 -5.48 18.15 2.51
CA ALA A 228 -5.00 19.15 3.45
C ALA A 228 -3.46 19.28 3.42
N MET A 229 -2.73 18.15 3.32
CA MET A 229 -1.28 18.17 3.13
C MET A 229 -0.87 18.92 1.85
N GLY A 230 -1.59 18.72 0.75
CA GLY A 230 -1.36 19.42 -0.51
C GLY A 230 -1.57 20.92 -0.39
N MET A 231 -2.59 21.35 0.37
CA MET A 231 -2.89 22.76 0.61
C MET A 231 -1.87 23.46 1.51
N LEU A 232 -1.27 22.74 2.46
CA LEU A 232 -0.21 23.28 3.31
C LEU A 232 1.06 23.60 2.53
N GLY A 233 1.17 23.09 1.31
CA GLY A 233 2.31 23.27 0.44
C GLY A 233 3.55 22.52 0.96
N ASP A 234 4.47 22.27 0.05
CA ASP A 234 5.71 21.52 0.35
C ASP A 234 6.74 22.33 1.17
N GLY A 235 6.44 23.59 1.50
CA GLY A 235 7.44 24.50 2.09
C GLY A 235 8.68 24.72 1.18
N ARG A 236 8.78 23.97 0.09
CA ARG A 236 9.89 24.04 -0.86
C ARG A 236 9.66 25.17 -1.84
N ARG A 237 10.55 26.14 -1.84
CA ARG A 237 10.72 27.06 -2.98
C ARG A 237 11.10 26.25 -4.22
N PRO A 238 10.61 26.60 -5.44
CA PRO A 238 10.81 25.82 -6.68
C PRO A 238 12.27 25.72 -7.19
N GLY A 239 13.27 26.03 -6.38
CA GLY A 239 14.67 26.13 -6.78
C GLY A 239 15.55 24.88 -6.65
N GLY A 240 15.08 23.78 -6.03
CA GLY A 240 15.93 22.65 -5.68
C GLY A 240 15.99 21.47 -6.67
N ALA A 241 15.10 21.39 -7.65
CA ALA A 241 15.00 20.23 -8.53
C ALA A 241 16.14 20.09 -9.56
N HIS A 242 16.84 21.18 -9.89
CA HIS A 242 17.91 21.16 -10.90
C HIS A 242 19.29 20.75 -10.35
N GLN A 243 19.49 20.73 -9.05
CA GLN A 243 20.83 20.44 -8.48
C GLN A 243 21.15 18.95 -8.38
N TYR A 244 20.12 18.06 -8.39
CA TYR A 244 20.36 16.62 -8.29
C TYR A 244 20.70 15.93 -9.62
N GLN A 245 20.26 16.47 -10.76
CA GLN A 245 20.60 15.89 -12.07
C GLN A 245 22.04 16.12 -12.51
N GLY A 246 22.69 17.19 -12.05
CA GLY A 246 24.07 17.50 -12.42
C GLY A 246 25.15 16.64 -11.77
N ARG A 247 24.88 16.03 -10.63
CA ARG A 247 25.89 15.28 -9.85
C ARG A 247 26.08 13.83 -10.31
N TYR A 248 25.10 13.23 -10.98
CA TYR A 248 25.21 11.86 -11.53
C TYR A 248 25.87 11.79 -12.90
N GLN A 249 26.00 12.91 -13.61
CA GLN A 249 26.69 12.94 -14.91
C GLN A 249 28.19 13.20 -14.81
N GLY A 250 28.68 13.76 -13.71
CA GLY A 250 30.10 14.08 -13.53
C GLY A 250 31.01 12.90 -13.16
N SER A 251 30.46 11.78 -12.71
CA SER A 251 31.25 10.63 -12.23
C SER A 251 31.61 9.60 -13.31
N ARG A 252 31.22 9.79 -14.57
CA ARG A 252 31.49 8.81 -15.64
C ARG A 252 32.69 9.12 -16.53
N TYR A 253 33.46 10.16 -16.24
CA TYR A 253 34.61 10.58 -17.10
C TYR A 253 35.92 10.77 -16.34
N GLN A 254 36.19 10.03 -15.27
CA GLN A 254 37.54 9.91 -14.71
C GLN A 254 37.78 8.49 -14.27
N GLY A 255 38.21 7.64 -15.18
CA GLY A 255 38.68 6.29 -14.95
C GLY A 255 39.12 5.65 -16.24
#